data_8aa5fca5d0cb0db07aee594c424a67b5
#
_entry.id   8aa5fca5d0cb0db07aee594c424a67b5
#
_cell.length_a   1.000
_cell.length_b   1.000
_cell.length_c   1.000
_cell.angle_alpha   90.00
_cell.angle_beta   90.00
_cell.angle_gamma   90.00
#
_symmetry.space_group_name_H-M   'P 1'
#
loop_
_entity.id
_entity.type
_entity.pdbx_description
1 polymer ?
#
loop_
_entity_poly.entity_id
_entity_poly.type
_entity_poly.pdbx_seq_one_letter_code
_entity_poly.pdbx_strand_id
1 'polypeptide(L)'
;MRTDYLAFFISLFLSRLADQVLLFLVPLIVFQTTNSASLAGLAFFVETLPRFLAFPICGALCDKYSPIRLLHITQIYRALICLVAMGLYGLFGGIGWLIGLSAICGVLTTQGIMVREVVMPHIFPDYRYGKTLSYSQIADQTGLVLGPLLAAMALEICPWWGVVMGVGLVFVAADLAMGVWQRKSDVTLERFDQHAGRWTQPLKIAFGHIFRLAELKKIILLAVGVNLIVGVTLASSAAMVIGSFGESKDFYAGLQAAGALLTIAILFVLARVSLPLKLLGVMSYIALLLGAFITATSASSEVYLVGFLLIVGFDKMFNVYMRSIRQRVIPARDFGKTVGVITLLNNLSQPLAGLLVGVLTAPIGLRGVILINVLAAAVLGVGVAAVVRLRVATAVER
;
A
#
# COMPACT_ATOMS: atom_id res chain seq x y z
N MET A 1 -3.11 -25.18 5.15
CA MET A 1 -2.27 -24.55 4.09
C MET A 1 -1.15 -25.52 3.76
N ARG A 2 -0.89 -25.80 2.49
CA ARG A 2 0.25 -26.64 2.11
C ARG A 2 1.53 -25.93 2.59
N THR A 3 2.52 -26.69 3.02
CA THR A 3 3.79 -26.14 3.55
C THR A 3 4.52 -25.24 2.56
N ASP A 4 4.31 -25.46 1.27
CA ASP A 4 4.91 -24.70 0.17
C ASP A 4 4.43 -23.22 0.16
N TYR A 5 3.13 -23.00 0.40
CA TYR A 5 2.56 -21.66 0.45
C TYR A 5 3.01 -20.86 1.69
N LEU A 6 3.30 -21.57 2.80
CA LEU A 6 3.78 -20.94 4.02
C LEU A 6 5.13 -20.24 3.79
N ALA A 7 6.06 -20.86 3.07
CA ALA A 7 7.37 -20.27 2.77
C ALA A 7 7.24 -18.98 1.92
N PHE A 8 6.30 -18.94 0.97
CA PHE A 8 6.00 -17.73 0.20
C PHE A 8 5.47 -16.60 1.10
N PHE A 9 4.52 -16.89 1.98
CA PHE A 9 3.97 -15.88 2.89
C PHE A 9 4.96 -15.43 3.96
N ILE A 10 5.86 -16.30 4.42
CA ILE A 10 6.98 -15.92 5.30
C ILE A 10 7.92 -14.95 4.58
N SER A 11 8.30 -15.25 3.35
CA SER A 11 9.13 -14.34 2.53
C SER A 11 8.47 -12.98 2.37
N LEU A 12 7.17 -12.98 2.06
CA LEU A 12 6.37 -11.76 1.94
C LEU A 12 6.36 -10.95 3.24
N PHE A 13 6.06 -11.59 4.36
CA PHE A 13 6.01 -10.97 5.68
C PHE A 13 7.36 -10.38 6.09
N LEU A 14 8.46 -11.16 5.99
CA LEU A 14 9.80 -10.71 6.34
C LEU A 14 10.23 -9.52 5.48
N SER A 15 10.00 -9.60 4.17
CA SER A 15 10.28 -8.49 3.25
C SER A 15 9.51 -7.22 3.67
N ARG A 16 8.22 -7.37 4.03
CA ARG A 16 7.39 -6.24 4.43
C ARG A 16 7.79 -5.67 5.78
N LEU A 17 8.12 -6.54 6.73
CA LEU A 17 8.63 -6.16 8.04
C LEU A 17 9.88 -5.28 7.92
N ALA A 18 10.87 -5.75 7.16
CA ALA A 18 12.11 -5.02 6.89
C ALA A 18 11.84 -3.63 6.26
N ASP A 19 10.93 -3.56 5.28
CA ASP A 19 10.52 -2.29 4.66
C ASP A 19 9.90 -1.32 5.67
N GLN A 20 9.06 -1.81 6.59
CA GLN A 20 8.39 -0.95 7.58
C GLN A 20 9.36 -0.48 8.68
N VAL A 21 10.35 -1.31 9.03
CA VAL A 21 11.42 -0.88 9.94
C VAL A 21 12.19 0.29 9.32
N LEU A 22 12.60 0.22 8.05
CA LEU A 22 13.31 1.32 7.38
C LEU A 22 12.44 2.58 7.27
N LEU A 23 11.19 2.43 6.86
CA LEU A 23 10.25 3.54 6.68
C LEU A 23 9.99 4.30 8.00
N PHE A 24 10.01 3.61 9.12
CA PHE A 24 9.93 4.21 10.45
C PHE A 24 11.26 4.85 10.88
N LEU A 25 12.38 4.14 10.65
CA LEU A 25 13.70 4.51 11.13
C LEU A 25 14.20 5.83 10.52
N VAL A 26 14.02 6.02 9.22
CA VAL A 26 14.61 7.16 8.48
C VAL A 26 14.14 8.51 9.01
N PRO A 27 12.84 8.82 9.04
CA PRO A 27 12.37 10.11 9.56
C PRO A 27 12.73 10.31 11.03
N LEU A 28 12.67 9.24 11.83
CA LEU A 28 13.00 9.27 13.26
C LEU A 28 14.46 9.67 13.49
N ILE A 29 15.40 8.99 12.83
CA ILE A 29 16.83 9.25 13.00
C ILE A 29 17.21 10.63 12.42
N VAL A 30 16.61 11.03 11.28
CA VAL A 30 16.82 12.38 10.76
C VAL A 30 16.34 13.42 11.77
N PHE A 31 15.17 13.24 12.36
CA PHE A 31 14.64 14.17 13.37
C PHE A 31 15.54 14.18 14.63
N GLN A 32 15.91 13.04 15.16
CA GLN A 32 16.77 12.94 16.35
C GLN A 32 18.16 13.59 16.13
N THR A 33 18.72 13.47 14.92
CA THR A 33 20.05 13.98 14.61
C THR A 33 20.03 15.48 14.29
N THR A 34 18.96 15.99 13.66
CA THR A 34 18.88 17.38 13.17
C THR A 34 18.01 18.27 14.03
N ASN A 35 17.20 17.71 14.93
CA ASN A 35 16.15 18.40 15.68
C ASN A 35 15.20 19.23 14.80
N SER A 36 15.07 18.87 13.52
CA SER A 36 14.28 19.58 12.54
C SER A 36 13.17 18.70 11.96
N ALA A 37 11.92 19.05 12.28
CA ALA A 37 10.74 18.41 11.70
C ALA A 37 10.67 18.62 10.18
N SER A 38 11.15 19.75 9.69
CA SER A 38 11.22 20.05 8.26
C SER A 38 12.15 19.11 7.51
N LEU A 39 13.35 18.85 8.05
CA LEU A 39 14.30 17.91 7.45
C LEU A 39 13.81 16.46 7.54
N ALA A 40 13.13 16.08 8.63
CA ALA A 40 12.50 14.77 8.73
C ALA A 40 11.38 14.59 7.68
N GLY A 41 10.57 15.62 7.47
CA GLY A 41 9.55 15.63 6.42
C GLY A 41 10.14 15.56 5.01
N LEU A 42 11.23 16.30 4.75
CA LEU A 42 11.97 16.24 3.49
C LEU A 42 12.58 14.85 3.26
N ALA A 43 13.16 14.24 4.28
CA ALA A 43 13.69 12.89 4.21
C ALA A 43 12.59 11.88 3.84
N PHE A 44 11.42 11.96 4.47
CA PHE A 44 10.26 11.14 4.13
C PHE A 44 9.78 11.36 2.69
N PHE A 45 9.76 12.60 2.21
CA PHE A 45 9.43 12.90 0.82
C PHE A 45 10.44 12.27 -0.16
N VAL A 46 11.74 12.45 0.08
CA VAL A 46 12.82 11.87 -0.76
C VAL A 46 12.77 10.35 -0.75
N GLU A 47 12.40 9.74 0.36
CA GLU A 47 12.20 8.30 0.49
C GLU A 47 10.99 7.79 -0.30
N THR A 48 9.87 8.49 -0.23
CA THR A 48 8.59 7.99 -0.75
C THR A 48 8.33 8.37 -2.20
N LEU A 49 8.80 9.54 -2.66
CA LEU A 49 8.55 10.01 -4.03
C LEU A 49 9.09 9.04 -5.12
N PRO A 50 10.34 8.55 -5.06
CA PRO A 50 10.86 7.59 -6.05
C PRO A 50 10.06 6.30 -6.06
N ARG A 51 9.60 5.85 -4.89
CA ARG A 51 8.73 4.67 -4.73
C ARG A 51 7.46 4.78 -5.57
N PHE A 52 6.78 5.93 -5.51
CA PHE A 52 5.54 6.13 -6.27
C PHE A 52 5.80 6.28 -7.77
N LEU A 53 6.82 7.04 -8.15
CA LEU A 53 7.19 7.23 -9.56
C LEU A 53 7.65 5.94 -10.24
N ALA A 54 8.18 4.98 -9.48
CA ALA A 54 8.66 3.71 -10.00
C ALA A 54 7.54 2.74 -10.42
N PHE A 55 6.29 2.89 -9.95
CA PHE A 55 5.21 1.93 -10.22
C PHE A 55 5.01 1.56 -11.69
N PRO A 56 4.96 2.51 -12.65
CA PRO A 56 4.78 2.16 -14.06
C PRO A 56 5.98 1.39 -14.64
N ILE A 57 7.19 1.76 -14.22
CA ILE A 57 8.43 1.11 -14.65
C ILE A 57 8.49 -0.31 -14.10
N CYS A 58 8.21 -0.47 -12.82
CA CYS A 58 8.18 -1.77 -12.14
C CYS A 58 7.12 -2.70 -12.75
N GLY A 59 5.94 -2.17 -13.08
CA GLY A 59 4.91 -2.93 -13.78
C GLY A 59 5.36 -3.42 -15.16
N ALA A 60 6.01 -2.55 -15.94
CA ALA A 60 6.56 -2.92 -17.25
C ALA A 60 7.69 -3.95 -17.17
N LEU A 61 8.52 -3.89 -16.11
CA LEU A 61 9.57 -4.88 -15.86
C LEU A 61 8.99 -6.28 -15.55
N CYS A 62 7.85 -6.34 -14.85
CA CYS A 62 7.17 -7.62 -14.57
C CYS A 62 6.66 -8.31 -15.85
N ASP A 63 6.28 -7.53 -16.86
CA ASP A 63 5.85 -8.09 -18.15
C ASP A 63 7.04 -8.56 -19.01
N LYS A 64 8.22 -7.95 -18.81
CA LYS A 64 9.42 -8.22 -19.62
C LYS A 64 10.31 -9.34 -19.06
N TYR A 65 10.42 -9.46 -17.76
CA TYR A 65 11.31 -10.39 -17.07
C TYR A 65 10.54 -11.40 -16.24
N SER A 66 11.17 -12.55 -15.97
CA SER A 66 10.59 -13.56 -15.07
C SER A 66 10.30 -12.94 -13.70
N PRO A 67 9.03 -12.96 -13.25
CA PRO A 67 8.63 -12.35 -11.99
C PRO A 67 9.36 -12.93 -10.77
N ILE A 68 9.59 -14.26 -10.77
CA ILE A 68 10.30 -14.92 -9.67
C ILE A 68 11.75 -14.43 -9.58
N ARG A 69 12.44 -14.30 -10.74
CA ARG A 69 13.80 -13.75 -10.78
C ARG A 69 13.84 -12.30 -10.29
N LEU A 70 12.87 -11.48 -10.69
CA LEU A 70 12.76 -10.10 -10.19
C LEU A 70 12.58 -10.05 -8.67
N LEU A 71 11.83 -10.98 -8.11
CA LEU A 71 11.61 -11.04 -6.66
C LEU A 71 12.92 -11.34 -5.90
N HIS A 72 13.70 -12.33 -6.34
CA HIS A 72 15.02 -12.61 -5.79
C HIS A 72 15.97 -11.41 -5.92
N ILE A 73 16.07 -10.84 -7.12
CA ILE A 73 16.91 -9.67 -7.36
C ILE A 73 16.56 -8.54 -6.39
N THR A 74 15.28 -8.22 -6.22
CA THR A 74 14.88 -7.11 -5.34
C THR A 74 15.25 -7.36 -3.88
N GLN A 75 15.19 -8.58 -3.39
CA GLN A 75 15.54 -8.91 -2.01
C GLN A 75 17.05 -8.86 -1.79
N ILE A 76 17.84 -9.46 -2.70
CA ILE A 76 19.32 -9.44 -2.63
C ILE A 76 19.85 -8.01 -2.74
N TYR A 77 19.34 -7.20 -3.68
CA TYR A 77 19.80 -5.81 -3.82
C TYR A 77 19.44 -4.96 -2.61
N ARG A 78 18.28 -5.16 -1.97
CA ARG A 78 17.95 -4.44 -0.72
C ARG A 78 18.91 -4.80 0.41
N ALA A 79 19.23 -6.08 0.58
CA ALA A 79 20.25 -6.51 1.56
C ALA A 79 21.62 -5.89 1.26
N LEU A 80 22.04 -5.93 -0.01
CA LEU A 80 23.33 -5.36 -0.44
C LEU A 80 23.39 -3.84 -0.20
N ILE A 81 22.32 -3.11 -0.51
CA ILE A 81 22.25 -1.66 -0.31
C ILE A 81 22.32 -1.31 1.18
N CYS A 82 21.73 -2.11 2.06
CA CYS A 82 21.88 -1.93 3.51
C CYS A 82 23.36 -2.02 3.92
N LEU A 83 24.08 -3.01 3.41
CA LEU A 83 25.52 -3.18 3.71
C LEU A 83 26.37 -2.04 3.13
N VAL A 84 26.12 -1.67 1.87
CA VAL A 84 26.85 -0.58 1.19
C VAL A 84 26.62 0.76 1.89
N ALA A 85 25.38 1.08 2.25
CA ALA A 85 25.09 2.34 2.93
C ALA A 85 25.73 2.42 4.31
N MET A 86 25.79 1.31 5.04
CA MET A 86 26.48 1.26 6.33
C MET A 86 28.00 1.33 6.18
N GLY A 87 28.56 0.72 5.15
CA GLY A 87 29.97 0.89 4.79
C GLY A 87 30.33 2.34 4.48
N LEU A 88 29.51 3.02 3.66
CA LEU A 88 29.67 4.44 3.33
C LEU A 88 29.50 5.34 4.56
N TYR A 89 28.53 5.03 5.42
CA TYR A 89 28.40 5.73 6.70
C TYR A 89 29.63 5.60 7.58
N GLY A 90 30.20 4.40 7.67
CA GLY A 90 31.44 4.16 8.44
C GLY A 90 32.65 4.90 7.89
N LEU A 91 32.73 5.12 6.56
CA LEU A 91 33.85 5.80 5.91
C LEU A 91 33.72 7.33 5.91
N PHE A 92 32.51 7.84 5.65
CA PHE A 92 32.29 9.27 5.37
C PHE A 92 31.43 9.96 6.44
N GLY A 93 30.79 9.20 7.31
CA GLY A 93 29.81 9.73 8.26
C GLY A 93 28.53 10.26 7.56
N GLY A 94 27.70 10.98 8.32
CA GLY A 94 26.54 11.69 7.80
C GLY A 94 25.29 10.81 7.60
N ILE A 95 24.13 11.45 7.72
CA ILE A 95 22.83 10.78 7.68
C ILE A 95 22.28 10.61 6.25
N GLY A 96 22.86 11.30 5.29
CA GLY A 96 22.43 11.27 3.87
C GLY A 96 22.43 9.85 3.27
N TRP A 97 23.33 9.00 3.71
CA TRP A 97 23.38 7.60 3.27
C TRP A 97 22.16 6.79 3.68
N LEU A 98 21.61 7.07 4.88
CA LEU A 98 20.38 6.44 5.34
C LEU A 98 19.19 6.86 4.47
N ILE A 99 19.07 8.14 4.13
CA ILE A 99 18.00 8.66 3.26
C ILE A 99 18.11 8.07 1.84
N GLY A 100 19.33 8.06 1.28
CA GLY A 100 19.59 7.48 -0.04
C GLY A 100 19.29 5.99 -0.10
N LEU A 101 19.72 5.23 0.91
CA LEU A 101 19.41 3.81 1.08
C LEU A 101 17.89 3.58 1.07
N SER A 102 17.15 4.34 1.87
CA SER A 102 15.71 4.14 1.98
C SER A 102 14.97 4.48 0.69
N ALA A 103 15.41 5.53 -0.02
CA ALA A 103 14.85 5.86 -1.34
C ALA A 103 15.04 4.72 -2.35
N ILE A 104 16.23 4.13 -2.43
CA ILE A 104 16.51 3.01 -3.34
C ILE A 104 15.76 1.75 -2.89
N CYS A 105 15.77 1.42 -1.60
CA CYS A 105 14.97 0.32 -1.06
C CYS A 105 13.48 0.51 -1.35
N GLY A 106 12.96 1.74 -1.30
CA GLY A 106 11.59 2.07 -1.65
C GLY A 106 11.23 1.72 -3.09
N VAL A 107 12.10 2.01 -4.05
CA VAL A 107 11.92 1.61 -5.47
C VAL A 107 11.92 0.09 -5.61
N LEU A 108 12.85 -0.60 -4.97
CA LEU A 108 12.92 -2.08 -4.99
C LEU A 108 11.70 -2.72 -4.29
N THR A 109 11.17 -2.10 -3.23
CA THR A 109 9.92 -2.50 -2.60
C THR A 109 8.76 -2.42 -3.59
N THR A 110 8.68 -1.33 -4.36
CA THR A 110 7.66 -1.16 -5.41
C THR A 110 7.75 -2.26 -6.45
N GLN A 111 8.97 -2.63 -6.88
CA GLN A 111 9.18 -3.77 -7.78
C GLN A 111 8.66 -5.07 -7.15
N GLY A 112 8.98 -5.34 -5.88
CA GLY A 112 8.49 -6.51 -5.14
C GLY A 112 6.97 -6.55 -5.03
N ILE A 113 6.30 -5.41 -4.83
CA ILE A 113 4.83 -5.29 -4.81
C ILE A 113 4.26 -5.64 -6.19
N MET A 114 4.81 -5.09 -7.27
CA MET A 114 4.34 -5.37 -8.63
C MET A 114 4.51 -6.83 -9.01
N VAL A 115 5.65 -7.42 -8.70
CA VAL A 115 5.89 -8.85 -8.93
C VAL A 115 4.82 -9.71 -8.24
N ARG A 116 4.54 -9.42 -6.98
CA ARG A 116 3.53 -10.17 -6.20
C ARG A 116 2.13 -10.04 -6.80
N GLU A 117 1.73 -8.87 -7.26
CA GLU A 117 0.45 -8.68 -7.96
C GLU A 117 0.34 -9.57 -9.20
N VAL A 118 1.41 -9.67 -10.00
CA VAL A 118 1.45 -10.47 -11.23
C VAL A 118 1.50 -11.96 -10.93
N VAL A 119 2.28 -12.38 -9.94
CA VAL A 119 2.56 -13.80 -9.65
C VAL A 119 1.42 -14.47 -8.88
N MET A 120 0.75 -13.74 -8.02
CA MET A 120 -0.24 -14.27 -7.08
C MET A 120 -1.38 -15.07 -7.75
N PRO A 121 -1.98 -14.65 -8.88
CA PRO A 121 -2.99 -15.41 -9.58
C PRO A 121 -2.49 -16.77 -10.12
N HIS A 122 -1.19 -16.88 -10.42
CA HIS A 122 -0.58 -18.05 -11.02
C HIS A 122 -0.05 -19.04 -9.99
N ILE A 123 0.39 -18.56 -8.83
CA ILE A 123 0.91 -19.42 -7.75
C ILE A 123 -0.21 -20.18 -7.04
N PHE A 124 -1.41 -19.60 -6.99
CA PHE A 124 -2.53 -20.13 -6.22
C PHE A 124 -3.76 -20.41 -7.10
N PRO A 125 -3.65 -21.25 -8.15
CA PRO A 125 -4.76 -21.52 -9.07
C PRO A 125 -5.96 -22.15 -8.38
N ASP A 126 -5.73 -22.97 -7.34
CA ASP A 126 -6.77 -23.69 -6.59
C ASP A 126 -7.56 -22.80 -5.62
N TYR A 127 -7.10 -21.56 -5.40
CA TYR A 127 -7.73 -20.63 -4.48
C TYR A 127 -8.38 -19.46 -5.20
N ARG A 128 -9.54 -19.03 -4.71
CA ARG A 128 -10.14 -17.77 -5.19
C ARG A 128 -9.16 -16.62 -4.96
N TYR A 129 -8.87 -15.84 -5.99
CA TYR A 129 -7.89 -14.74 -5.94
C TYR A 129 -8.10 -13.78 -4.76
N GLY A 130 -9.36 -13.43 -4.44
CA GLY A 130 -9.68 -12.59 -3.29
C GLY A 130 -9.24 -13.18 -1.94
N LYS A 131 -9.31 -14.51 -1.78
CA LYS A 131 -8.84 -15.20 -0.57
C LYS A 131 -7.32 -15.14 -0.43
N THR A 132 -6.60 -15.43 -1.50
CA THR A 132 -5.14 -15.36 -1.54
C THR A 132 -4.66 -13.93 -1.28
N LEU A 133 -5.34 -12.96 -1.89
CA LEU A 133 -5.06 -11.56 -1.69
C LEU A 133 -5.29 -11.12 -0.24
N SER A 134 -6.33 -11.64 0.43
CA SER A 134 -6.56 -11.36 1.85
C SER A 134 -5.43 -11.87 2.74
N TYR A 135 -4.90 -13.06 2.49
CA TYR A 135 -3.71 -13.57 3.21
C TYR A 135 -2.47 -12.70 2.97
N SER A 136 -2.26 -12.25 1.73
CA SER A 136 -1.18 -11.31 1.42
C SER A 136 -1.34 -9.99 2.18
N GLN A 137 -2.55 -9.45 2.25
CA GLN A 137 -2.83 -8.23 3.00
C GLN A 137 -2.65 -8.41 4.52
N ILE A 138 -2.96 -9.59 5.07
CA ILE A 138 -2.68 -9.89 6.48
C ILE A 138 -1.17 -9.83 6.74
N ALA A 139 -0.36 -10.47 5.89
CA ALA A 139 1.10 -10.42 6.02
C ALA A 139 1.62 -8.97 5.91
N ASP A 140 1.11 -8.19 4.96
CA ASP A 140 1.45 -6.78 4.79
C ASP A 140 1.08 -5.95 6.03
N GLN A 141 -0.13 -6.12 6.59
CA GLN A 141 -0.59 -5.38 7.77
C GLN A 141 0.15 -5.79 9.04
N THR A 142 0.46 -7.07 9.19
CA THR A 142 1.26 -7.54 10.33
C THR A 142 2.65 -6.91 10.30
N GLY A 143 3.28 -6.83 9.11
CA GLY A 143 4.56 -6.13 8.94
C GLY A 143 4.47 -4.64 9.27
N LEU A 144 3.37 -3.97 8.87
CA LEU A 144 3.13 -2.55 9.15
C LEU A 144 3.02 -2.26 10.67
N VAL A 145 2.41 -3.16 11.43
CA VAL A 145 2.27 -3.01 12.90
C VAL A 145 3.56 -3.35 13.62
N LEU A 146 4.17 -4.48 13.26
CA LEU A 146 5.35 -4.98 13.96
C LEU A 146 6.64 -4.23 13.58
N GLY A 147 6.72 -3.66 12.37
CA GLY A 147 7.91 -2.96 11.90
C GLY A 147 8.36 -1.83 12.83
N PRO A 148 7.53 -0.79 13.05
CA PRO A 148 7.84 0.31 13.97
C PRO A 148 8.11 -0.16 15.40
N LEU A 149 7.33 -1.15 15.90
CA LEU A 149 7.51 -1.70 17.25
C LEU A 149 8.89 -2.36 17.41
N LEU A 150 9.24 -3.25 16.48
CA LEU A 150 10.54 -3.92 16.50
C LEU A 150 11.71 -2.95 16.27
N ALA A 151 11.49 -1.91 15.43
CA ALA A 151 12.49 -0.86 15.23
C ALA A 151 12.76 -0.08 16.53
N ALA A 152 11.70 0.33 17.24
CA ALA A 152 11.83 1.03 18.52
C ALA A 152 12.53 0.17 19.56
N MET A 153 12.13 -1.08 19.75
CA MET A 153 12.79 -2.03 20.65
C MET A 153 14.26 -2.28 20.29
N ALA A 154 14.57 -2.41 19.00
CA ALA A 154 15.94 -2.62 18.56
C ALA A 154 16.83 -1.40 18.81
N LEU A 155 16.29 -0.18 18.73
CA LEU A 155 17.02 1.06 19.02
C LEU A 155 17.36 1.22 20.51
N GLU A 156 16.68 0.53 21.42
CA GLU A 156 17.05 0.48 22.84
C GLU A 156 18.29 -0.38 23.10
N ILE A 157 18.52 -1.38 22.23
CA ILE A 157 19.58 -2.39 22.43
C ILE A 157 20.82 -2.08 21.58
N CYS A 158 20.62 -1.54 20.38
CA CYS A 158 21.70 -1.29 19.43
C CYS A 158 21.54 0.06 18.70
N PRO A 159 22.64 0.66 18.24
CA PRO A 159 22.59 1.91 17.50
C PRO A 159 21.85 1.72 16.17
N TRP A 160 21.31 2.82 15.61
CA TRP A 160 20.48 2.79 14.40
C TRP A 160 21.13 2.08 13.18
N TRP A 161 22.46 2.20 13.04
CA TRP A 161 23.19 1.49 11.97
C TRP A 161 23.17 -0.04 12.19
N GLY A 162 23.16 -0.50 13.42
CA GLY A 162 22.97 -1.91 13.77
C GLY A 162 21.57 -2.41 13.39
N VAL A 163 20.55 -1.57 13.58
CA VAL A 163 19.18 -1.89 13.14
C VAL A 163 19.14 -2.03 11.61
N VAL A 164 19.80 -1.15 10.85
CA VAL A 164 19.89 -1.25 9.40
C VAL A 164 20.59 -2.53 8.94
N MET A 165 21.67 -2.93 9.63
CA MET A 165 22.33 -4.22 9.36
C MET A 165 21.39 -5.41 9.61
N GLY A 166 20.65 -5.37 10.72
CA GLY A 166 19.61 -6.37 11.03
C GLY A 166 18.53 -6.44 9.93
N VAL A 167 18.09 -5.30 9.43
CA VAL A 167 17.15 -5.23 8.29
C VAL A 167 17.74 -5.91 7.04
N GLY A 168 19.03 -5.70 6.74
CA GLY A 168 19.71 -6.41 5.67
C GLY A 168 19.66 -7.93 5.82
N LEU A 169 19.87 -8.44 7.04
CA LEU A 169 19.73 -9.88 7.33
C LEU A 169 18.30 -10.38 7.15
N VAL A 170 17.30 -9.59 7.53
CA VAL A 170 15.89 -9.94 7.33
C VAL A 170 15.56 -10.03 5.83
N PHE A 171 16.12 -9.17 4.97
CA PHE A 171 15.98 -9.29 3.52
C PHE A 171 16.62 -10.57 2.97
N VAL A 172 17.80 -10.96 3.48
CA VAL A 172 18.43 -12.25 3.13
C VAL A 172 17.53 -13.42 3.57
N ALA A 173 17.00 -13.39 4.78
CA ALA A 173 16.10 -14.44 5.27
C ALA A 173 14.81 -14.53 4.43
N ALA A 174 14.29 -13.38 3.97
CA ALA A 174 13.15 -13.32 3.07
C ALA A 174 13.47 -13.96 1.70
N ASP A 175 14.68 -13.76 1.17
CA ASP A 175 15.14 -14.38 -0.07
C ASP A 175 15.33 -15.89 0.07
N LEU A 176 15.91 -16.34 1.18
CA LEU A 176 16.06 -17.77 1.48
C LEU A 176 14.70 -18.47 1.59
N ALA A 177 13.71 -17.84 2.25
CA ALA A 177 12.36 -18.37 2.33
C ALA A 177 11.71 -18.48 0.94
N MET A 178 11.97 -17.51 0.05
CA MET A 178 11.53 -17.56 -1.34
C MET A 178 12.20 -18.70 -2.12
N GLY A 179 13.51 -18.90 -1.92
CA GLY A 179 14.26 -20.03 -2.50
C GLY A 179 13.74 -21.40 -2.06
N VAL A 180 13.36 -21.52 -0.79
CA VAL A 180 12.71 -22.75 -0.27
C VAL A 180 11.37 -22.99 -0.95
N TRP A 181 10.55 -21.95 -1.13
CA TRP A 181 9.30 -22.06 -1.87
C TRP A 181 9.54 -22.49 -3.32
N GLN A 182 10.47 -21.84 -4.03
CA GLN A 182 10.76 -22.14 -5.43
C GLN A 182 11.22 -23.60 -5.66
N ARG A 183 12.01 -24.15 -4.73
CA ARG A 183 12.46 -25.56 -4.82
C ARG A 183 11.34 -26.57 -4.59
N LYS A 184 10.27 -26.19 -3.90
CA LYS A 184 9.15 -27.07 -3.57
C LYS A 184 7.95 -26.89 -4.49
N SER A 185 7.93 -25.81 -5.28
CA SER A 185 6.84 -25.51 -6.20
C SER A 185 7.27 -25.83 -7.63
N ASP A 186 6.42 -26.53 -8.38
CA ASP A 186 6.62 -26.78 -9.81
C ASP A 186 6.17 -25.61 -10.68
N VAL A 187 5.99 -24.41 -10.09
CA VAL A 187 5.49 -23.24 -10.80
C VAL A 187 6.61 -22.60 -11.60
N THR A 188 6.58 -22.79 -12.91
CA THR A 188 7.41 -22.07 -13.88
C THR A 188 6.59 -20.94 -14.48
N LEU A 189 6.98 -19.70 -14.18
CA LEU A 189 6.37 -18.52 -14.81
C LEU A 189 7.25 -18.10 -15.99
N GLU A 190 6.74 -18.36 -17.19
CA GLU A 190 7.39 -17.96 -18.43
C GLU A 190 7.25 -16.44 -18.66
N ARG A 191 8.09 -15.89 -19.52
CA ARG A 191 8.03 -14.49 -19.95
C ARG A 191 6.76 -14.25 -20.77
N PHE A 192 6.01 -13.21 -20.43
CA PHE A 192 4.79 -12.88 -21.14
C PHE A 192 5.01 -12.15 -22.48
N ASP A 193 6.14 -11.48 -22.68
CA ASP A 193 6.41 -10.80 -23.95
C ASP A 193 7.90 -10.62 -24.25
N GLN A 194 8.31 -10.90 -25.50
CA GLN A 194 9.68 -10.77 -25.97
C GLN A 194 9.92 -9.46 -26.75
N HIS A 195 8.91 -8.63 -26.99
CA HIS A 195 9.05 -7.44 -27.81
C HIS A 195 9.44 -6.23 -26.97
N ALA A 196 10.72 -5.88 -27.00
CA ALA A 196 11.27 -4.64 -26.45
C ALA A 196 10.81 -3.43 -27.28
N GLY A 197 9.58 -2.96 -27.03
CA GLY A 197 9.09 -1.69 -27.58
C GLY A 197 9.71 -0.48 -26.86
N ARG A 198 9.43 0.74 -27.40
CA ARG A 198 9.83 2.00 -26.76
C ARG A 198 9.30 2.09 -25.33
N TRP A 199 10.03 2.68 -24.39
CA TRP A 199 9.65 2.88 -22.98
C TRP A 199 8.28 3.52 -22.77
N THR A 200 7.82 4.32 -23.73
CA THR A 200 6.48 4.95 -23.69
C THR A 200 5.35 4.02 -24.10
N GLN A 201 5.66 2.88 -24.73
CA GLN A 201 4.65 1.96 -25.23
C GLN A 201 3.85 1.28 -24.10
N PRO A 202 4.45 0.82 -22.98
CA PRO A 202 3.72 0.31 -21.84
C PRO A 202 2.71 1.31 -21.26
N LEU A 203 3.09 2.59 -21.18
CA LEU A 203 2.20 3.66 -20.72
C LEU A 203 1.02 3.86 -21.66
N LYS A 204 1.26 3.91 -22.98
CA LYS A 204 0.18 4.04 -23.97
C LYS A 204 -0.81 2.88 -23.92
N ILE A 205 -0.31 1.64 -23.75
CA ILE A 205 -1.14 0.44 -23.62
C ILE A 205 -1.97 0.53 -22.33
N ALA A 206 -1.34 0.88 -21.20
CA ALA A 206 -2.02 1.01 -19.91
C ALA A 206 -3.12 2.06 -19.97
N PHE A 207 -2.84 3.26 -20.47
CA PHE A 207 -3.85 4.30 -20.67
C PHE A 207 -4.94 3.86 -21.67
N GLY A 208 -4.56 3.15 -22.74
CA GLY A 208 -5.50 2.55 -23.67
C GLY A 208 -6.50 1.62 -22.97
N HIS A 209 -6.03 0.72 -22.08
CA HIS A 209 -6.89 -0.12 -21.26
C HIS A 209 -7.75 0.68 -20.29
N ILE A 210 -7.17 1.65 -19.58
CA ILE A 210 -7.90 2.53 -18.65
C ILE A 210 -9.04 3.26 -19.35
N PHE A 211 -8.81 3.81 -20.55
CA PHE A 211 -9.84 4.57 -21.27
C PHE A 211 -10.85 3.69 -22.02
N ARG A 212 -10.50 2.49 -22.44
CA ARG A 212 -11.40 1.57 -23.15
C ARG A 212 -12.27 0.74 -22.21
N LEU A 213 -11.70 0.25 -21.09
CA LEU A 213 -12.37 -0.66 -20.18
C LEU A 213 -13.20 0.11 -19.16
N ALA A 214 -14.51 0.10 -19.31
CA ALA A 214 -15.43 0.86 -18.47
C ALA A 214 -15.34 0.47 -16.99
N GLU A 215 -15.08 -0.80 -16.68
CA GLU A 215 -14.92 -1.28 -15.29
C GLU A 215 -13.66 -0.71 -14.64
N LEU A 216 -12.55 -0.54 -15.40
CA LEU A 216 -11.34 0.10 -14.88
C LEU A 216 -11.56 1.57 -14.55
N LYS A 217 -12.27 2.32 -15.42
CA LYS A 217 -12.61 3.72 -15.11
C LYS A 217 -13.39 3.84 -13.81
N LYS A 218 -14.40 2.98 -13.63
CA LYS A 218 -15.24 2.99 -12.43
C LYS A 218 -14.39 2.76 -11.16
N ILE A 219 -13.57 1.70 -11.14
CA ILE A 219 -12.78 1.37 -9.95
C ILE A 219 -11.70 2.42 -9.67
N ILE A 220 -11.12 3.05 -10.69
CA ILE A 220 -10.13 4.12 -10.50
C ILE A 220 -10.81 5.34 -9.88
N LEU A 221 -11.98 5.77 -10.39
CA LEU A 221 -12.73 6.88 -9.83
C LEU A 221 -13.13 6.63 -8.37
N LEU A 222 -13.64 5.44 -8.06
CA LEU A 222 -13.96 5.06 -6.69
C LEU A 222 -12.71 5.02 -5.82
N ALA A 223 -11.58 4.50 -6.33
CA ALA A 223 -10.33 4.42 -5.61
C ALA A 223 -9.75 5.80 -5.29
N VAL A 224 -9.87 6.78 -6.16
CA VAL A 224 -9.48 8.17 -5.88
C VAL A 224 -10.25 8.70 -4.67
N GLY A 225 -11.57 8.53 -4.62
CA GLY A 225 -12.40 8.95 -3.49
C GLY A 225 -11.99 8.26 -2.19
N VAL A 226 -11.82 6.93 -2.21
CA VAL A 226 -11.38 6.14 -1.06
C VAL A 226 -10.01 6.58 -0.56
N ASN A 227 -9.03 6.67 -1.46
CA ASN A 227 -7.66 7.05 -1.08
C ASN A 227 -7.56 8.49 -0.56
N LEU A 228 -8.40 9.41 -1.04
CA LEU A 228 -8.51 10.75 -0.46
C LEU A 228 -9.10 10.70 0.95
N ILE A 229 -10.17 9.94 1.19
CA ILE A 229 -10.73 9.74 2.54
C ILE A 229 -9.65 9.20 3.48
N VAL A 230 -9.00 8.10 3.11
CA VAL A 230 -7.96 7.48 3.93
C VAL A 230 -6.79 8.43 4.16
N GLY A 231 -6.32 9.10 3.10
CA GLY A 231 -5.21 10.04 3.17
C GLY A 231 -5.50 11.23 4.09
N VAL A 232 -6.68 11.85 3.96
CA VAL A 232 -7.11 12.96 4.84
C VAL A 232 -7.27 12.48 6.27
N THR A 233 -7.85 11.29 6.49
CA THR A 233 -8.02 10.73 7.84
C THR A 233 -6.66 10.50 8.50
N LEU A 234 -5.71 9.89 7.81
CA LEU A 234 -4.37 9.65 8.36
C LEU A 234 -3.60 10.97 8.59
N ALA A 235 -3.67 11.91 7.65
CA ALA A 235 -3.01 13.20 7.79
C ALA A 235 -3.58 14.06 8.92
N SER A 236 -4.87 13.93 9.23
CA SER A 236 -5.58 14.74 10.23
C SER A 236 -5.73 14.05 11.59
N SER A 237 -5.51 12.73 11.69
CA SER A 237 -5.85 11.94 12.88
C SER A 237 -5.13 12.42 14.16
N ALA A 238 -3.84 12.73 14.09
CA ALA A 238 -3.10 13.24 15.25
C ALA A 238 -3.64 14.63 15.70
N ALA A 239 -3.92 15.52 14.75
CA ALA A 239 -4.47 16.83 15.03
C ALA A 239 -5.89 16.77 15.61
N MET A 240 -6.72 15.82 15.15
CA MET A 240 -8.03 15.59 15.73
C MET A 240 -7.94 15.02 17.14
N VAL A 241 -7.17 13.95 17.33
CA VAL A 241 -7.11 13.22 18.61
C VAL A 241 -6.41 14.06 19.67
N ILE A 242 -5.19 14.52 19.40
CA ILE A 242 -4.39 15.24 20.39
C ILE A 242 -4.79 16.73 20.42
N GLY A 243 -4.97 17.35 19.25
CA GLY A 243 -5.24 18.78 19.17
C GLY A 243 -6.69 19.14 19.48
N SER A 244 -7.68 18.49 18.84
CA SER A 244 -9.09 18.87 18.99
C SER A 244 -9.78 18.23 20.20
N PHE A 245 -9.47 16.98 20.52
CA PHE A 245 -10.08 16.28 21.65
C PHE A 245 -9.22 16.33 22.93
N GLY A 246 -7.95 16.75 22.87
CA GLY A 246 -7.05 16.83 24.01
C GLY A 246 -6.58 15.48 24.56
N GLU A 247 -6.68 14.43 23.76
CA GLU A 247 -6.31 13.09 24.16
C GLU A 247 -4.78 12.90 24.24
N SER A 248 -4.36 11.85 24.96
CA SER A 248 -2.95 11.52 25.12
C SER A 248 -2.34 10.92 23.86
N LYS A 249 -1.00 10.94 23.77
CA LYS A 249 -0.24 10.22 22.73
C LYS A 249 -0.49 8.72 22.79
N ASP A 250 -0.71 8.17 24.00
CA ASP A 250 -0.99 6.76 24.20
C ASP A 250 -2.36 6.37 23.65
N PHE A 251 -3.37 7.23 23.83
CA PHE A 251 -4.68 7.05 23.20
C PHE A 251 -4.54 7.05 21.66
N TYR A 252 -3.76 7.96 21.09
CA TYR A 252 -3.53 8.00 19.66
C TYR A 252 -2.80 6.74 19.15
N ALA A 253 -1.80 6.24 19.87
CA ALA A 253 -1.12 4.99 19.57
C ALA A 253 -2.08 3.79 19.65
N GLY A 254 -2.93 3.75 20.68
CA GLY A 254 -3.98 2.76 20.84
C GLY A 254 -5.00 2.77 19.69
N LEU A 255 -5.41 3.96 19.22
CA LEU A 255 -6.27 4.13 18.05
C LEU A 255 -5.66 3.48 16.79
N GLN A 256 -4.39 3.72 16.53
CA GLN A 256 -3.67 3.16 15.38
C GLN A 256 -3.56 1.62 15.50
N ALA A 257 -3.21 1.13 16.68
CA ALA A 257 -3.13 -0.30 16.94
C ALA A 257 -4.49 -1.01 16.77
N ALA A 258 -5.57 -0.41 17.31
CA ALA A 258 -6.93 -0.92 17.15
C ALA A 258 -7.34 -0.95 15.66
N GLY A 259 -7.00 0.07 14.89
CA GLY A 259 -7.24 0.12 13.44
C GLY A 259 -6.54 -1.02 12.70
N ALA A 260 -5.27 -1.28 13.04
CA ALA A 260 -4.51 -2.37 12.43
C ALA A 260 -5.07 -3.76 12.81
N LEU A 261 -5.45 -3.96 14.08
CA LEU A 261 -6.07 -5.21 14.55
C LEU A 261 -7.41 -5.46 13.86
N LEU A 262 -8.27 -4.44 13.75
CA LEU A 262 -9.54 -4.55 13.04
C LEU A 262 -9.32 -4.88 11.55
N THR A 263 -8.33 -4.26 10.92
CA THR A 263 -7.96 -4.56 9.54
C THR A 263 -7.58 -6.03 9.37
N ILE A 264 -6.75 -6.56 10.26
CA ILE A 264 -6.35 -7.97 10.26
C ILE A 264 -7.58 -8.88 10.44
N ALA A 265 -8.47 -8.54 11.38
CA ALA A 265 -9.69 -9.30 11.62
C ALA A 265 -10.61 -9.33 10.39
N ILE A 266 -10.85 -8.19 9.73
CA ILE A 266 -11.65 -8.11 8.51
C ILE A 266 -11.03 -8.94 7.40
N LEU A 267 -9.72 -8.84 7.17
CA LEU A 267 -9.02 -9.61 6.15
C LEU A 267 -9.06 -11.11 6.42
N PHE A 268 -8.98 -11.51 7.70
CA PHE A 268 -9.10 -12.91 8.11
C PHE A 268 -10.50 -13.47 7.83
N VAL A 269 -11.54 -12.69 8.09
CA VAL A 269 -12.92 -13.04 7.73
C VAL A 269 -13.06 -13.18 6.21
N LEU A 270 -12.54 -12.21 5.43
CA LEU A 270 -12.58 -12.25 3.97
C LEU A 270 -11.81 -13.44 3.38
N ALA A 271 -10.75 -13.89 4.04
CA ALA A 271 -10.03 -15.09 3.62
C ALA A 271 -10.86 -16.38 3.79
N ARG A 272 -11.83 -16.39 4.69
CA ARG A 272 -12.68 -17.55 5.00
C ARG A 272 -14.06 -17.49 4.33
N VAL A 273 -14.63 -16.30 4.20
CA VAL A 273 -15.98 -16.08 3.66
C VAL A 273 -15.90 -15.67 2.19
N SER A 274 -16.66 -16.33 1.35
CA SER A 274 -16.76 -16.00 -0.07
C SER A 274 -17.89 -15.02 -0.33
N LEU A 275 -17.63 -13.72 -0.24
CA LEU A 275 -18.58 -12.70 -0.61
C LEU A 275 -18.60 -12.45 -2.13
N PRO A 276 -19.78 -12.16 -2.73
CA PRO A 276 -19.86 -11.67 -4.09
C PRO A 276 -19.06 -10.36 -4.25
N LEU A 277 -18.29 -10.23 -5.33
CA LEU A 277 -17.42 -9.04 -5.54
C LEU A 277 -18.20 -7.72 -5.50
N LYS A 278 -19.40 -7.69 -6.06
CA LYS A 278 -20.26 -6.50 -6.06
C LYS A 278 -20.62 -6.09 -4.63
N LEU A 279 -21.01 -7.04 -3.81
CA LEU A 279 -21.36 -6.79 -2.39
C LEU A 279 -20.15 -6.29 -1.61
N LEU A 280 -19.00 -6.94 -1.80
CA LEU A 280 -17.72 -6.55 -1.17
C LEU A 280 -17.35 -5.10 -1.49
N GLY A 281 -17.46 -4.68 -2.75
CA GLY A 281 -17.19 -3.31 -3.17
C GLY A 281 -18.18 -2.29 -2.58
N VAL A 282 -19.48 -2.60 -2.61
CA VAL A 282 -20.53 -1.70 -2.10
C VAL A 282 -20.43 -1.55 -0.58
N MET A 283 -20.31 -2.66 0.14
CA MET A 283 -20.19 -2.63 1.62
C MET A 283 -18.96 -1.84 2.08
N SER A 284 -17.80 -2.10 1.48
CA SER A 284 -16.58 -1.38 1.86
C SER A 284 -16.67 0.11 1.55
N TYR A 285 -17.21 0.48 0.38
CA TYR A 285 -17.36 1.89 0.00
C TYR A 285 -18.32 2.65 0.92
N ILE A 286 -19.47 2.06 1.24
CA ILE A 286 -20.44 2.64 2.18
C ILE A 286 -19.84 2.77 3.59
N ALA A 287 -19.14 1.72 4.07
CA ALA A 287 -18.49 1.77 5.38
C ALA A 287 -17.44 2.88 5.46
N LEU A 288 -16.65 3.09 4.40
CA LEU A 288 -15.69 4.18 4.31
C LEU A 288 -16.36 5.56 4.34
N LEU A 289 -17.45 5.76 3.59
CA LEU A 289 -18.21 7.02 3.60
C LEU A 289 -18.83 7.29 4.97
N LEU A 290 -19.46 6.28 5.59
CA LEU A 290 -20.03 6.39 6.93
C LEU A 290 -18.96 6.70 7.98
N GLY A 291 -17.83 5.98 7.94
CA GLY A 291 -16.71 6.24 8.83
C GLY A 291 -16.18 7.67 8.71
N ALA A 292 -15.99 8.15 7.48
CA ALA A 292 -15.52 9.50 7.22
C ALA A 292 -16.54 10.58 7.63
N PHE A 293 -17.83 10.33 7.45
CA PHE A 293 -18.88 11.21 7.95
C PHE A 293 -18.88 11.27 9.48
N ILE A 294 -18.78 10.12 10.15
CA ILE A 294 -18.70 10.04 11.61
C ILE A 294 -17.45 10.80 12.10
N THR A 295 -16.28 10.63 11.48
CA THR A 295 -15.07 11.38 11.89
C THR A 295 -15.21 12.88 11.70
N ALA A 296 -15.88 13.34 10.63
CA ALA A 296 -16.12 14.76 10.36
C ALA A 296 -17.06 15.42 11.41
N THR A 297 -18.07 14.66 11.86
CA THR A 297 -19.13 15.16 12.75
C THR A 297 -18.94 14.77 14.21
N SER A 298 -17.86 14.05 14.55
CA SER A 298 -17.60 13.56 15.91
C SER A 298 -17.50 14.71 16.93
N ALA A 299 -18.25 14.58 18.02
CA ALA A 299 -18.21 15.50 19.16
C ALA A 299 -17.22 15.01 20.24
N SER A 300 -16.92 13.70 20.29
CA SER A 300 -16.00 13.09 21.26
C SER A 300 -14.98 12.16 20.58
N SER A 301 -13.94 11.83 21.30
CA SER A 301 -12.86 10.93 20.86
C SER A 301 -13.35 9.52 20.61
N GLU A 302 -14.34 9.02 21.37
CA GLU A 302 -14.92 7.69 21.22
C GLU A 302 -15.70 7.59 19.90
N VAL A 303 -16.49 8.62 19.57
CA VAL A 303 -17.21 8.66 18.29
C VAL A 303 -16.23 8.75 17.11
N TYR A 304 -15.18 9.55 17.27
CA TYR A 304 -14.10 9.61 16.29
C TYR A 304 -13.41 8.24 16.09
N LEU A 305 -13.14 7.53 17.19
CA LEU A 305 -12.56 6.18 17.17
C LEU A 305 -13.40 5.24 16.29
N VAL A 306 -14.72 5.22 16.46
CA VAL A 306 -15.62 4.37 15.64
C VAL A 306 -15.48 4.72 14.16
N GLY A 307 -15.53 6.00 13.81
CA GLY A 307 -15.38 6.45 12.43
C GLY A 307 -14.01 6.08 11.84
N PHE A 308 -12.94 6.30 12.60
CA PHE A 308 -11.57 5.95 12.21
C PHE A 308 -11.43 4.44 11.96
N LEU A 309 -11.93 3.61 12.85
CA LEU A 309 -11.89 2.15 12.71
C LEU A 309 -12.64 1.67 11.47
N LEU A 310 -13.81 2.26 11.16
CA LEU A 310 -14.53 1.96 9.93
C LEU A 310 -13.69 2.30 8.68
N ILE A 311 -13.02 3.45 8.66
CA ILE A 311 -12.19 3.85 7.51
C ILE A 311 -11.03 2.89 7.33
N VAL A 312 -10.21 2.71 8.37
CA VAL A 312 -8.96 1.93 8.28
C VAL A 312 -9.26 0.45 8.06
N GLY A 313 -10.27 -0.09 8.74
CA GLY A 313 -10.67 -1.48 8.60
C GLY A 313 -11.18 -1.83 7.20
N PHE A 314 -12.12 -1.04 6.69
CA PHE A 314 -12.76 -1.32 5.40
C PHE A 314 -11.97 -0.85 4.18
N ASP A 315 -10.93 0.00 4.34
CA ASP A 315 -10.00 0.33 3.26
C ASP A 315 -9.38 -0.92 2.62
N LYS A 316 -8.94 -1.87 3.43
CA LYS A 316 -8.31 -3.09 2.88
C LYS A 316 -9.33 -4.04 2.23
N MET A 317 -10.56 -4.04 2.71
CA MET A 317 -11.67 -4.73 2.04
C MET A 317 -11.94 -4.14 0.65
N PHE A 318 -11.94 -2.81 0.52
CA PHE A 318 -12.05 -2.13 -0.77
C PHE A 318 -10.85 -2.42 -1.68
N ASN A 319 -9.64 -2.47 -1.14
CA ASN A 319 -8.44 -2.86 -1.88
C ASN A 319 -8.53 -4.29 -2.43
N VAL A 320 -9.06 -5.26 -1.66
CA VAL A 320 -9.31 -6.63 -2.15
C VAL A 320 -10.30 -6.62 -3.32
N TYR A 321 -11.39 -5.86 -3.22
CA TYR A 321 -12.35 -5.67 -4.31
C TYR A 321 -11.68 -5.10 -5.57
N MET A 322 -10.99 -3.99 -5.45
CA MET A 322 -10.34 -3.29 -6.56
C MET A 322 -9.33 -4.19 -7.28
N ARG A 323 -8.48 -4.91 -6.52
CA ARG A 323 -7.48 -5.83 -7.08
C ARG A 323 -8.12 -7.02 -7.77
N SER A 324 -9.22 -7.54 -7.22
CA SER A 324 -9.97 -8.64 -7.83
C SER A 324 -10.64 -8.25 -9.16
N ILE A 325 -11.14 -7.01 -9.28
CA ILE A 325 -11.67 -6.50 -10.56
C ILE A 325 -10.54 -6.32 -11.58
N ARG A 326 -9.41 -5.72 -11.18
CA ARG A 326 -8.24 -5.56 -12.07
C ARG A 326 -7.80 -6.89 -12.66
N GLN A 327 -7.67 -7.91 -11.82
CA GLN A 327 -7.25 -9.25 -12.26
C GLN A 327 -8.23 -9.89 -13.26
N ARG A 328 -9.55 -9.58 -13.16
CA ARG A 328 -10.57 -10.11 -14.07
C ARG A 328 -10.63 -9.40 -15.43
N VAL A 329 -10.35 -8.09 -15.44
CA VAL A 329 -10.67 -7.22 -16.58
C VAL A 329 -9.45 -6.94 -17.44
N ILE A 330 -8.25 -6.92 -16.84
CA ILE A 330 -7.00 -6.61 -17.55
C ILE A 330 -6.48 -7.91 -18.19
N PRO A 331 -6.16 -7.91 -19.50
CA PRO A 331 -5.51 -9.05 -20.14
C PRO A 331 -4.21 -9.41 -19.46
N ALA A 332 -3.93 -10.72 -19.27
CA ALA A 332 -2.74 -11.19 -18.57
C ALA A 332 -1.44 -10.63 -19.16
N ARG A 333 -1.37 -10.52 -20.50
CA ARG A 333 -0.22 -9.98 -21.23
C ARG A 333 0.13 -8.53 -20.88
N ASP A 334 -0.88 -7.73 -20.47
CA ASP A 334 -0.72 -6.30 -20.20
C ASP A 334 -0.96 -5.98 -18.70
N PHE A 335 -1.03 -7.01 -17.85
CA PHE A 335 -1.45 -6.86 -16.46
C PHE A 335 -0.47 -5.99 -15.67
N GLY A 336 0.83 -6.32 -15.68
CA GLY A 336 1.84 -5.61 -14.89
C GLY A 336 1.92 -4.12 -15.24
N LYS A 337 2.05 -3.78 -16.53
CA LYS A 337 2.13 -2.40 -17.00
C LYS A 337 0.86 -1.59 -16.72
N THR A 338 -0.31 -2.21 -16.85
CA THR A 338 -1.60 -1.54 -16.58
C THR A 338 -1.82 -1.34 -15.08
N VAL A 339 -1.53 -2.35 -14.26
CA VAL A 339 -1.62 -2.26 -12.79
C VAL A 339 -0.62 -1.23 -12.25
N GLY A 340 0.60 -1.17 -12.79
CA GLY A 340 1.60 -0.18 -12.39
C GLY A 340 1.09 1.26 -12.56
N VAL A 341 0.49 1.58 -13.71
CA VAL A 341 -0.09 2.91 -13.95
C VAL A 341 -1.28 3.20 -13.05
N ILE A 342 -2.20 2.22 -12.88
CA ILE A 342 -3.35 2.39 -11.99
C ILE A 342 -2.89 2.63 -10.55
N THR A 343 -1.88 1.90 -10.09
CA THR A 343 -1.35 2.02 -8.73
C THR A 343 -0.68 3.38 -8.52
N LEU A 344 0.06 3.88 -9.53
CA LEU A 344 0.59 5.25 -9.50
C LEU A 344 -0.54 6.27 -9.34
N LEU A 345 -1.55 6.22 -10.20
CA LEU A 345 -2.69 7.15 -10.16
C LEU A 345 -3.41 7.13 -8.82
N ASN A 346 -3.60 5.94 -8.25
CA ASN A 346 -4.25 5.78 -6.95
C ASN A 346 -3.40 6.34 -5.81
N ASN A 347 -2.08 6.09 -5.82
CA ASN A 347 -1.19 6.53 -4.75
C ASN A 347 -0.88 8.03 -4.79
N LEU A 348 -0.99 8.69 -5.95
CA LEU A 348 -0.88 10.15 -6.05
C LEU A 348 -1.95 10.89 -5.22
N SER A 349 -3.06 10.25 -4.89
CA SER A 349 -4.07 10.83 -4.00
C SER A 349 -3.59 11.01 -2.54
N GLN A 350 -2.58 10.25 -2.07
CA GLN A 350 -2.05 10.41 -0.71
C GLN A 350 -1.30 11.73 -0.49
N PRO A 351 -0.31 12.13 -1.33
CA PRO A 351 0.28 13.47 -1.22
C PRO A 351 -0.76 14.58 -1.41
N LEU A 352 -1.73 14.40 -2.33
CA LEU A 352 -2.82 15.35 -2.52
C LEU A 352 -3.68 15.52 -1.27
N ALA A 353 -3.97 14.44 -0.54
CA ALA A 353 -4.71 14.52 0.73
C ALA A 353 -3.95 15.35 1.78
N GLY A 354 -2.64 15.16 1.91
CA GLY A 354 -1.79 15.97 2.78
C GLY A 354 -1.81 17.46 2.39
N LEU A 355 -1.73 17.76 1.09
CA LEU A 355 -1.83 19.12 0.57
C LEU A 355 -3.20 19.74 0.87
N LEU A 356 -4.30 19.00 0.67
CA LEU A 356 -5.66 19.47 0.99
C LEU A 356 -5.80 19.81 2.47
N VAL A 357 -5.32 18.95 3.36
CA VAL A 357 -5.30 19.24 4.80
C VAL A 357 -4.48 20.49 5.10
N GLY A 358 -3.26 20.59 4.54
CA GLY A 358 -2.37 21.72 4.78
C GLY A 358 -2.95 23.07 4.33
N VAL A 359 -3.56 23.12 3.14
CA VAL A 359 -4.07 24.37 2.55
C VAL A 359 -5.46 24.73 3.05
N LEU A 360 -6.36 23.75 3.18
CA LEU A 360 -7.77 24.03 3.47
C LEU A 360 -8.09 24.08 4.96
N THR A 361 -7.23 23.60 5.85
CA THR A 361 -7.51 23.62 7.29
C THR A 361 -7.63 25.06 7.83
N ALA A 362 -6.83 25.99 7.33
CA ALA A 362 -6.88 27.39 7.78
C ALA A 362 -8.22 28.08 7.47
N PRO A 363 -8.78 28.01 6.23
CA PRO A 363 -10.02 28.70 5.89
C PRO A 363 -11.29 27.98 6.37
N ILE A 364 -11.34 26.63 6.44
CA ILE A 364 -12.59 25.89 6.69
C ILE A 364 -12.51 24.95 7.90
N GLY A 365 -11.38 24.92 8.57
CA GLY A 365 -11.15 24.01 9.70
C GLY A 365 -10.96 22.55 9.27
N LEU A 366 -10.38 21.76 10.17
CA LEU A 366 -10.04 20.35 9.87
C LEU A 366 -11.26 19.49 9.60
N ARG A 367 -12.35 19.67 10.37
CA ARG A 367 -13.63 18.98 10.16
C ARG A 367 -14.27 19.32 8.81
N GLY A 368 -14.16 20.58 8.38
CA GLY A 368 -14.61 21.04 7.07
C GLY A 368 -13.86 20.34 5.93
N VAL A 369 -12.55 20.15 6.05
CA VAL A 369 -11.74 19.42 5.08
C VAL A 369 -12.20 17.96 4.97
N ILE A 370 -12.41 17.29 6.10
CA ILE A 370 -12.90 15.90 6.12
C ILE A 370 -14.28 15.84 5.44
N LEU A 371 -15.20 16.72 5.80
CA LEU A 371 -16.57 16.73 5.25
C LEU A 371 -16.61 16.95 3.74
N ILE A 372 -15.82 17.91 3.21
CA ILE A 372 -15.72 18.14 1.76
C ILE A 372 -15.23 16.88 1.04
N ASN A 373 -14.25 16.17 1.60
CA ASN A 373 -13.76 14.92 1.01
C ASN A 373 -14.82 13.82 1.03
N VAL A 374 -15.61 13.72 2.11
CA VAL A 374 -16.74 12.78 2.20
C VAL A 374 -17.77 13.08 1.11
N LEU A 375 -18.16 14.35 0.96
CA LEU A 375 -19.13 14.78 -0.05
C LEU A 375 -18.61 14.51 -1.47
N ALA A 376 -17.34 14.83 -1.76
CA ALA A 376 -16.72 14.55 -3.04
C ALA A 376 -16.71 13.04 -3.36
N ALA A 377 -16.33 12.21 -2.40
CA ALA A 377 -16.37 10.76 -2.57
C ALA A 377 -17.81 10.23 -2.72
N ALA A 378 -18.77 10.76 -1.97
CA ALA A 378 -20.18 10.37 -2.12
C ALA A 378 -20.72 10.71 -3.53
N VAL A 379 -20.43 11.89 -4.04
CA VAL A 379 -20.78 12.31 -5.42
C VAL A 379 -20.16 11.37 -6.45
N LEU A 380 -18.87 11.01 -6.29
CA LEU A 380 -18.22 10.02 -7.17
C LEU A 380 -18.92 8.66 -7.11
N GLY A 381 -19.26 8.18 -5.91
CA GLY A 381 -19.97 6.92 -5.72
C GLY A 381 -21.35 6.88 -6.38
N VAL A 382 -22.15 7.94 -6.16
CA VAL A 382 -23.48 8.09 -6.78
C VAL A 382 -23.36 8.20 -8.30
N GLY A 383 -22.41 9.00 -8.80
CA GLY A 383 -22.16 9.15 -10.24
C GLY A 383 -21.82 7.82 -10.92
N VAL A 384 -20.93 7.02 -10.32
CA VAL A 384 -20.60 5.68 -10.82
C VAL A 384 -21.81 4.76 -10.77
N ALA A 385 -22.61 4.78 -9.71
CA ALA A 385 -23.82 3.96 -9.59
C ALA A 385 -24.89 4.34 -10.64
N ALA A 386 -25.10 5.64 -10.90
CA ALA A 386 -26.02 6.13 -11.90
C ALA A 386 -25.63 5.68 -13.33
N VAL A 387 -24.34 5.80 -13.70
CA VAL A 387 -23.83 5.34 -14.99
C VAL A 387 -24.03 3.83 -15.16
N VAL A 388 -23.89 3.04 -14.11
CA VAL A 388 -24.13 1.58 -14.16
C VAL A 388 -25.61 1.29 -14.43
N ARG A 389 -26.52 1.98 -13.72
CA ARG A 389 -27.97 1.78 -13.89
C ARG A 389 -28.43 2.14 -15.31
N LEU A 390 -27.97 3.27 -15.85
CA LEU A 390 -28.32 3.70 -17.21
C LEU A 390 -27.88 2.68 -18.26
N ARG A 391 -26.69 2.10 -18.15
CA ARG A 391 -26.21 1.07 -19.08
C ARG A 391 -26.99 -0.24 -19.00
N VAL A 392 -27.46 -0.63 -17.81
CA VAL A 392 -28.32 -1.82 -17.67
C VAL A 392 -29.67 -1.56 -18.29
N ALA A 393 -30.28 -0.40 -18.09
CA ALA A 393 -31.55 -0.03 -18.69
C ALA A 393 -31.49 -0.06 -20.26
N THR A 394 -30.47 0.58 -20.84
CA THR A 394 -30.28 0.60 -22.31
C THR A 394 -29.91 -0.76 -22.92
N ALA A 395 -29.41 -1.72 -22.11
CA ALA A 395 -29.13 -3.08 -22.58
C ALA A 395 -30.36 -3.99 -22.52
N VAL A 396 -31.36 -3.66 -21.73
CA VAL A 396 -32.67 -4.40 -21.66
C VAL A 396 -33.63 -3.94 -22.76
N GLU A 397 -33.45 -2.71 -23.28
CA GLU A 397 -34.27 -2.16 -24.40
C GLU A 397 -33.74 -2.54 -25.78
N ARG A 398 -32.64 -3.25 -25.89
CA ARG A 398 -32.08 -3.80 -27.14
C ARG A 398 -32.18 -5.32 -27.16
#